data_64dcae184cd82269abe9e67edfd9e98a
#
_entry.id   64dcae184cd82269abe9e67edfd9e98a
#
_cell.length_a   1.000
_cell.length_b   1.000
_cell.length_c   1.000
_cell.angle_alpha   90.00
_cell.angle_beta   90.00
_cell.angle_gamma   90.00
#
_symmetry.space_group_name_H-M   'P 1'
#
loop_
_entity.id
_entity.type
_entity.pdbx_description
1 polymer ?
#
loop_
_entity_poly.entity_id
_entity_poly.type
_entity_poly.pdbx_seq_one_letter_code
_entity_poly.pdbx_strand_id
1 'polypeptide(L)'
;MKFVPYALIGLLGLSLMGCDKAVKTQPQTTTLKAREPVIAIALGGGGAKGFAHIGVLKVLESHGIKPKIVTGTSAGSFVGSIYASGKTPFQLQQIALSLKEADIRDLTLNSQGIVQGQKLQNYVNKHIANKPIEQFPIRFAAVATRLDNGRKAEFIKGNAGQAVRASCSIPNVFVPATIGGTKYVDGGLVSPIPVKTAKAMGADLVIAVDISARPVGDKPLNMWGLLDQTINIMGQQSINEELSQANIVIQPKVGHLGTLDLTASNQSILEGEKAAQLKIRAIEKMITDFKRSPAAFKPAPKAKI
;
A
#
# COMPACT_ATOMS: atom_id res chain seq x y z
N MET A 1 -55.30 -61.40 -53.11
CA MET A 1 -54.86 -62.12 -54.33
C MET A 1 -53.61 -61.39 -54.86
N LYS A 2 -52.59 -62.20 -55.22
CA LYS A 2 -51.33 -61.93 -55.97
C LYS A 2 -50.19 -61.35 -55.14
N PHE A 3 -49.30 -62.24 -54.66
CA PHE A 3 -48.07 -62.82 -55.10
C PHE A 3 -46.92 -61.84 -55.47
N VAL A 4 -45.92 -61.78 -54.59
CA VAL A 4 -44.46 -62.06 -54.58
C VAL A 4 -43.68 -61.83 -55.90
N PRO A 5 -42.37 -61.45 -56.01
CA PRO A 5 -41.30 -62.17 -55.30
C PRO A 5 -40.08 -61.32 -54.80
N TYR A 6 -39.26 -62.03 -53.99
CA TYR A 6 -37.97 -61.72 -53.44
C TYR A 6 -36.87 -61.43 -54.55
N ALA A 7 -35.99 -60.55 -54.23
CA ALA A 7 -34.66 -60.51 -54.79
C ALA A 7 -33.59 -60.25 -53.69
N LEU A 8 -32.76 -61.24 -53.46
CA LEU A 8 -31.57 -61.28 -52.63
C LEU A 8 -30.45 -60.57 -53.37
N ILE A 9 -29.83 -59.57 -52.79
CA ILE A 9 -28.51 -59.06 -53.21
C ILE A 9 -27.63 -58.89 -51.96
N GLY A 10 -26.57 -59.70 -51.98
CA GLY A 10 -25.52 -59.67 -51.00
C GLY A 10 -24.66 -58.40 -51.12
N LEU A 11 -24.28 -57.85 -50.02
CA LEU A 11 -23.32 -56.76 -49.98
C LEU A 11 -22.15 -57.10 -49.09
N LEU A 12 -20.98 -57.05 -49.75
CA LEU A 12 -19.65 -57.15 -49.16
C LEU A 12 -19.47 -56.12 -48.01
N GLY A 13 -18.98 -56.61 -46.89
CA GLY A 13 -18.48 -55.76 -45.84
C GLY A 13 -17.15 -55.14 -46.21
N LEU A 14 -17.08 -53.82 -46.20
CA LEU A 14 -15.82 -53.04 -46.16
C LEU A 14 -15.66 -52.52 -44.73
N SER A 15 -14.80 -53.19 -43.98
CA SER A 15 -14.33 -52.69 -42.68
C SER A 15 -13.30 -51.59 -42.88
N LEU A 16 -13.72 -50.33 -42.71
CA LEU A 16 -12.81 -49.20 -42.59
C LEU A 16 -12.24 -49.18 -41.17
N MET A 17 -11.00 -49.62 -41.03
CA MET A 17 -10.17 -49.37 -39.86
C MET A 17 -9.83 -47.85 -39.83
N GLY A 18 -10.59 -47.08 -39.05
CA GLY A 18 -10.23 -45.71 -38.67
C GLY A 18 -9.09 -45.74 -37.65
N CYS A 19 -7.89 -45.34 -38.09
CA CYS A 19 -6.81 -45.01 -37.16
C CYS A 19 -7.15 -43.72 -36.41
N ASP A 20 -7.65 -43.86 -35.18
CA ASP A 20 -7.71 -42.76 -34.22
C ASP A 20 -6.27 -42.33 -33.85
N LYS A 21 -5.77 -41.34 -34.57
CA LYS A 21 -4.59 -40.60 -34.09
C LYS A 21 -5.01 -39.76 -32.89
N ALA A 22 -4.75 -40.30 -31.69
CA ALA A 22 -4.82 -39.53 -30.47
C ALA A 22 -3.93 -38.29 -30.64
N VAL A 23 -4.58 -37.14 -30.86
CA VAL A 23 -3.93 -35.82 -30.79
C VAL A 23 -3.48 -35.63 -29.35
N LYS A 24 -2.19 -35.90 -29.10
CA LYS A 24 -1.56 -35.49 -27.84
C LYS A 24 -1.58 -33.96 -27.82
N THR A 25 -2.57 -33.38 -27.16
CA THR A 25 -2.59 -31.99 -26.77
C THR A 25 -1.41 -31.79 -25.81
N GLN A 26 -0.28 -31.34 -26.33
CA GLN A 26 0.79 -30.83 -25.49
C GLN A 26 0.23 -29.66 -24.69
N PRO A 27 0.43 -29.63 -23.38
CA PRO A 27 0.05 -28.44 -22.59
C PRO A 27 0.84 -27.28 -23.19
N GLN A 28 0.14 -26.31 -23.78
CA GLN A 28 0.74 -25.05 -24.18
C GLN A 28 1.21 -24.37 -22.89
N THR A 29 2.48 -24.51 -22.59
CA THR A 29 3.19 -23.70 -21.62
C THR A 29 3.19 -22.29 -22.19
N THR A 30 2.19 -21.49 -21.82
CA THR A 30 2.15 -20.06 -22.13
C THR A 30 3.35 -19.46 -21.39
N THR A 31 4.48 -19.38 -22.05
CA THR A 31 5.64 -18.61 -21.57
C THR A 31 5.18 -17.17 -21.48
N LEU A 32 4.86 -16.71 -20.25
CA LEU A 32 4.54 -15.33 -20.00
C LEU A 32 5.73 -14.50 -20.50
N LYS A 33 5.47 -13.66 -21.51
CA LYS A 33 6.47 -12.78 -22.10
C LYS A 33 7.11 -11.95 -20.99
N ALA A 34 8.44 -11.88 -20.97
CA ALA A 34 9.17 -11.06 -20.03
C ALA A 34 8.59 -9.63 -20.02
N ARG A 35 8.16 -9.16 -18.84
CA ARG A 35 7.58 -7.84 -18.65
C ARG A 35 8.15 -7.18 -17.41
N GLU A 36 8.13 -5.85 -17.39
CA GLU A 36 8.47 -5.09 -16.20
C GLU A 36 7.43 -5.32 -15.10
N PRO A 37 7.87 -5.57 -13.84
CA PRO A 37 6.96 -5.70 -12.72
C PRO A 37 6.27 -4.37 -12.40
N VAL A 38 5.01 -4.45 -12.00
CA VAL A 38 4.33 -3.34 -11.34
C VAL A 38 4.77 -3.33 -9.87
N ILE A 39 5.73 -2.46 -9.57
CA ILE A 39 6.26 -2.30 -8.22
C ILE A 39 5.34 -1.36 -7.44
N ALA A 40 4.94 -1.78 -6.25
CA ALA A 40 4.28 -0.92 -5.27
C ALA A 40 5.16 -0.68 -4.05
N ILE A 41 4.96 0.49 -3.43
CA ILE A 41 5.48 0.77 -2.10
C ILE A 41 4.30 0.99 -1.14
N ALA A 42 4.30 0.25 -0.01
CA ALA A 42 3.33 0.37 1.05
C ALA A 42 3.98 1.08 2.25
N LEU A 43 3.54 2.30 2.52
CA LEU A 43 4.09 3.19 3.54
C LEU A 43 3.27 3.11 4.83
N GLY A 44 3.89 2.62 5.89
CA GLY A 44 3.24 2.43 7.18
C GLY A 44 2.94 3.73 7.94
N GLY A 45 2.02 3.62 8.92
CA GLY A 45 1.74 4.66 9.89
C GLY A 45 2.80 4.75 10.98
N GLY A 46 2.90 5.92 11.65
CA GLY A 46 3.86 6.12 12.74
C GLY A 46 4.14 7.57 13.10
N GLY A 47 3.27 8.51 12.75
CA GLY A 47 3.41 9.94 13.06
C GLY A 47 4.69 10.55 12.47
N ALA A 48 5.44 11.33 13.24
CA ALA A 48 6.67 11.99 12.80
C ALA A 48 7.76 11.03 12.31
N LYS A 49 7.75 9.76 12.75
CA LYS A 49 8.60 8.69 12.21
C LYS A 49 8.42 8.51 10.69
N GLY A 50 7.30 8.96 10.13
CA GLY A 50 6.98 8.92 8.70
C GLY A 50 7.96 9.65 7.78
N PHE A 51 8.77 10.57 8.30
CA PHE A 51 9.84 11.18 7.50
C PHE A 51 10.89 10.18 7.03
N ALA A 52 11.00 9.01 7.66
CA ALA A 52 11.85 7.92 7.17
C ALA A 52 11.44 7.41 5.79
N HIS A 53 10.15 7.49 5.43
CA HIS A 53 9.68 7.12 4.10
C HIS A 53 10.36 7.95 3.00
N ILE A 54 10.69 9.21 3.28
CA ILE A 54 11.39 10.09 2.33
C ILE A 54 12.79 9.54 2.04
N GLY A 55 13.52 9.14 3.09
CA GLY A 55 14.84 8.53 2.95
C GLY A 55 14.79 7.24 2.12
N VAL A 56 13.77 6.40 2.37
CA VAL A 56 13.56 5.18 1.57
C VAL A 56 13.32 5.52 0.10
N LEU A 57 12.43 6.47 -0.19
CA LEU A 57 12.12 6.89 -1.57
C LEU A 57 13.34 7.48 -2.28
N LYS A 58 14.20 8.25 -1.58
CA LYS A 58 15.47 8.78 -2.12
C LYS A 58 16.37 7.66 -2.62
N VAL A 59 16.58 6.64 -1.79
CA VAL A 59 17.46 5.51 -2.15
C VAL A 59 16.85 4.69 -3.29
N LEU A 60 15.55 4.38 -3.25
CA LEU A 60 14.91 3.64 -4.34
C LEU A 60 15.05 4.38 -5.68
N GLU A 61 14.73 5.68 -5.73
CA GLU A 61 14.82 6.45 -6.97
C GLU A 61 16.28 6.62 -7.46
N SER A 62 17.26 6.77 -6.57
CA SER A 62 18.67 6.85 -6.95
C SER A 62 19.18 5.56 -7.63
N HIS A 63 18.53 4.43 -7.37
CA HIS A 63 18.77 3.15 -8.03
C HIS A 63 17.80 2.86 -9.19
N GLY A 64 17.08 3.89 -9.67
CA GLY A 64 16.15 3.75 -10.80
C GLY A 64 14.86 2.98 -10.47
N ILE A 65 14.59 2.68 -9.20
CA ILE A 65 13.41 1.94 -8.75
C ILE A 65 12.29 2.93 -8.45
N LYS A 66 11.39 3.11 -9.42
CA LYS A 66 10.23 4.01 -9.31
C LYS A 66 8.94 3.21 -9.15
N PRO A 67 8.26 3.26 -7.99
CA PRO A 67 7.00 2.56 -7.80
C PRO A 67 5.91 3.12 -8.72
N LYS A 68 5.06 2.21 -9.24
CA LYS A 68 3.87 2.54 -10.03
C LYS A 68 2.61 2.67 -9.17
N ILE A 69 2.69 2.22 -7.92
CA ILE A 69 1.63 2.26 -6.93
C ILE A 69 2.24 2.68 -5.60
N VAL A 70 1.58 3.60 -4.92
CA VAL A 70 1.89 4.00 -3.55
C VAL A 70 0.64 3.81 -2.71
N THR A 71 0.73 3.05 -1.64
CA THR A 71 -0.32 2.98 -0.63
C THR A 71 0.22 3.49 0.69
N GLY A 72 -0.61 4.20 1.44
CA GLY A 72 -0.16 4.81 2.69
C GLY A 72 -1.23 4.82 3.76
N THR A 73 -0.79 4.64 4.99
CA THR A 73 -1.61 4.77 6.20
C THR A 73 -1.04 5.86 7.08
N SER A 74 -1.89 6.77 7.58
CA SER A 74 -1.48 7.85 8.49
C SER A 74 -0.29 8.65 7.91
N ALA A 75 0.83 8.74 8.61
CA ALA A 75 2.05 9.41 8.11
C ALA A 75 2.50 8.88 6.73
N GLY A 76 2.32 7.58 6.47
CA GLY A 76 2.59 7.00 5.15
C GLY A 76 1.66 7.54 4.06
N SER A 77 0.40 7.86 4.39
CA SER A 77 -0.52 8.51 3.45
C SER A 77 -0.13 9.97 3.19
N PHE A 78 0.34 10.68 4.21
CA PHE A 78 0.84 12.05 4.09
C PHE A 78 2.04 12.14 3.13
N VAL A 79 3.10 11.38 3.39
CA VAL A 79 4.29 11.35 2.53
C VAL A 79 3.95 10.77 1.16
N GLY A 80 3.19 9.67 1.13
CA GLY A 80 2.83 8.96 -0.10
C GLY A 80 1.99 9.79 -1.06
N SER A 81 1.04 10.60 -0.57
CA SER A 81 0.20 11.47 -1.41
C SER A 81 1.02 12.55 -2.13
N ILE A 82 1.93 13.20 -1.40
CA ILE A 82 2.77 14.26 -1.96
C ILE A 82 3.76 13.65 -2.97
N TYR A 83 4.34 12.50 -2.67
CA TYR A 83 5.19 11.77 -3.61
C TYR A 83 4.42 11.33 -4.87
N ALA A 84 3.27 10.68 -4.69
CA ALA A 84 2.47 10.18 -5.80
C ALA A 84 1.91 11.29 -6.70
N SER A 85 1.77 12.52 -6.19
CA SER A 85 1.38 13.69 -6.97
C SER A 85 2.45 14.17 -7.97
N GLY A 86 3.67 13.58 -7.91
CA GLY A 86 4.78 13.87 -8.82
C GLY A 86 5.93 14.66 -8.19
N LYS A 87 5.92 14.89 -6.87
CA LYS A 87 7.07 15.51 -6.18
C LYS A 87 8.22 14.53 -6.06
N THR A 88 9.44 15.00 -6.31
CA THR A 88 10.65 14.19 -6.10
C THR A 88 10.93 13.99 -4.61
N PRO A 89 11.67 12.94 -4.22
CA PRO A 89 12.06 12.74 -2.82
C PRO A 89 12.86 13.92 -2.23
N PHE A 90 13.61 14.66 -3.04
CA PHE A 90 14.30 15.89 -2.59
C PHE A 90 13.32 17.03 -2.28
N GLN A 91 12.29 17.20 -3.12
CA GLN A 91 11.22 18.17 -2.82
C GLN A 91 10.44 17.77 -1.57
N LEU A 92 10.19 16.48 -1.36
CA LEU A 92 9.60 15.95 -0.12
C LEU A 92 10.47 16.29 1.09
N GLN A 93 11.77 16.11 1.00
CA GLN A 93 12.70 16.47 2.08
C GLN A 93 12.62 17.96 2.41
N GLN A 94 12.60 18.84 1.42
CA GLN A 94 12.44 20.28 1.63
C GLN A 94 11.13 20.61 2.34
N ILE A 95 10.02 19.99 1.91
CA ILE A 95 8.70 20.14 2.53
C ILE A 95 8.75 19.67 4.00
N ALA A 96 9.36 18.51 4.26
CA ALA A 96 9.47 17.93 5.59
C ALA A 96 10.29 18.81 6.55
N LEU A 97 11.40 19.35 6.08
CA LEU A 97 12.30 20.20 6.89
C LEU A 97 11.73 21.60 7.16
N SER A 98 10.81 22.07 6.32
CA SER A 98 10.12 23.35 6.52
C SER A 98 8.81 23.22 7.32
N LEU A 99 8.33 21.99 7.54
CA LEU A 99 7.05 21.75 8.22
C LEU A 99 7.13 22.13 9.70
N LYS A 100 6.19 22.98 10.12
CA LYS A 100 5.98 23.34 11.53
C LYS A 100 4.68 22.74 12.05
N GLU A 101 4.60 22.50 13.36
CA GLU A 101 3.36 22.03 13.99
C GLU A 101 2.16 22.93 13.68
N ALA A 102 2.37 24.25 13.70
CA ALA A 102 1.34 25.24 13.39
C ALA A 102 0.74 25.11 11.98
N ASP A 103 1.47 24.48 11.05
CA ASP A 103 1.02 24.30 9.66
C ASP A 103 -0.02 23.18 9.53
N ILE A 104 0.00 22.20 10.45
CA ILE A 104 -0.83 20.99 10.38
C ILE A 104 -1.73 20.76 11.58
N ARG A 105 -1.53 21.50 12.69
CA ARG A 105 -2.33 21.39 13.92
C ARG A 105 -3.24 22.60 14.08
N ASP A 106 -4.53 22.36 14.02
CA ASP A 106 -5.60 23.30 14.34
C ASP A 106 -6.32 22.82 15.61
N LEU A 107 -5.93 23.39 16.73
CA LEU A 107 -6.52 23.04 18.03
C LEU A 107 -8.01 23.42 18.08
N THR A 108 -8.82 22.58 18.72
CA THR A 108 -10.25 22.78 18.88
C THR A 108 -10.73 22.27 20.24
N LEU A 109 -11.82 22.82 20.71
CA LEU A 109 -12.54 22.35 21.91
C LEU A 109 -13.67 21.41 21.46
N ASN A 110 -13.30 20.17 21.12
CA ASN A 110 -14.25 19.17 20.67
C ASN A 110 -14.13 17.91 21.53
N SER A 111 -15.25 17.32 21.93
CA SER A 111 -15.29 16.11 22.77
C SER A 111 -14.72 14.86 22.07
N GLN A 112 -14.56 14.87 20.75
CA GLN A 112 -14.07 13.72 19.96
C GLN A 112 -12.58 13.84 19.61
N GLY A 113 -11.92 14.98 19.90
CA GLY A 113 -10.51 15.20 19.61
C GLY A 113 -10.10 16.66 19.81
N ILE A 114 -8.83 16.89 20.03
CA ILE A 114 -8.25 18.22 20.31
C ILE A 114 -7.67 18.91 19.06
N VAL A 115 -7.56 18.20 17.92
CA VAL A 115 -7.08 18.73 16.64
C VAL A 115 -8.19 18.53 15.59
N GLN A 116 -8.59 19.62 14.92
CA GLN A 116 -9.64 19.56 13.89
C GLN A 116 -9.16 18.84 12.61
N GLY A 117 -7.88 18.96 12.26
CA GLY A 117 -7.25 18.34 11.11
C GLY A 117 -7.50 19.04 9.77
N GLN A 118 -8.17 20.20 9.78
CA GLN A 118 -8.40 20.97 8.53
C GLN A 118 -7.10 21.56 8.00
N LYS A 119 -6.19 22.01 8.89
CA LYS A 119 -4.87 22.49 8.49
C LYS A 119 -4.05 21.41 7.79
N LEU A 120 -4.05 20.18 8.31
CA LEU A 120 -3.39 19.04 7.66
C LEU A 120 -3.93 18.82 6.25
N GLN A 121 -5.25 18.80 6.08
CA GLN A 121 -5.90 18.68 4.77
C GLN A 121 -5.45 19.79 3.82
N ASN A 122 -5.48 21.03 4.27
CA ASN A 122 -5.12 22.20 3.47
C ASN A 122 -3.64 22.21 3.10
N TYR A 123 -2.77 21.77 4.03
CA TYR A 123 -1.35 21.65 3.80
C TYR A 123 -1.04 20.64 2.68
N VAL A 124 -1.64 19.47 2.73
CA VAL A 124 -1.50 18.46 1.66
C VAL A 124 -1.99 19.04 0.34
N ASN A 125 -3.22 19.57 0.30
CA ASN A 125 -3.82 20.12 -0.91
C ASN A 125 -2.96 21.22 -1.55
N LYS A 126 -2.35 22.09 -0.74
CA LYS A 126 -1.42 23.13 -1.20
C LYS A 126 -0.21 22.51 -1.91
N HIS A 127 0.42 21.49 -1.33
CA HIS A 127 1.64 20.89 -1.88
C HIS A 127 1.40 20.05 -3.14
N ILE A 128 0.18 19.55 -3.34
CA ILE A 128 -0.24 18.82 -4.54
C ILE A 128 -1.01 19.68 -5.54
N ALA A 129 -1.08 21.01 -5.34
CA ALA A 129 -1.84 21.96 -6.17
C ALA A 129 -3.33 21.58 -6.33
N ASN A 130 -3.97 21.11 -5.25
CA ASN A 130 -5.36 20.61 -5.20
C ASN A 130 -5.69 19.49 -6.21
N LYS A 131 -4.68 18.83 -6.76
CA LYS A 131 -4.90 17.74 -7.72
C LYS A 131 -5.63 16.57 -7.05
N PRO A 132 -6.74 16.05 -7.62
CA PRO A 132 -7.41 14.88 -7.09
C PRO A 132 -6.59 13.61 -7.29
N ILE A 133 -6.83 12.59 -6.46
CA ILE A 133 -6.02 11.37 -6.39
C ILE A 133 -5.93 10.66 -7.75
N GLU A 134 -7.02 10.56 -8.49
CA GLU A 134 -7.11 9.89 -9.78
C GLU A 134 -6.31 10.57 -10.89
N GLN A 135 -5.84 11.82 -10.66
CA GLN A 135 -4.98 12.55 -11.59
C GLN A 135 -3.50 12.47 -11.23
N PHE A 136 -3.13 11.71 -10.21
CA PHE A 136 -1.73 11.55 -9.84
C PHE A 136 -0.97 10.73 -10.89
N PRO A 137 0.28 11.09 -11.22
CA PRO A 137 1.11 10.32 -12.14
C PRO A 137 1.44 8.91 -11.62
N ILE A 138 1.40 8.72 -10.29
CA ILE A 138 1.58 7.43 -9.64
C ILE A 138 0.25 7.06 -8.97
N ARG A 139 -0.25 5.86 -9.20
CA ARG A 139 -1.49 5.39 -8.55
C ARG A 139 -1.34 5.41 -7.04
N PHE A 140 -2.30 6.02 -6.36
CA PHE A 140 -2.23 6.23 -4.92
C PHE A 140 -3.49 5.74 -4.21
N ALA A 141 -3.31 5.23 -2.99
CA ALA A 141 -4.40 4.99 -2.06
C ALA A 141 -4.02 5.46 -0.64
N ALA A 142 -4.88 6.28 -0.05
CA ALA A 142 -4.85 6.55 1.39
C ALA A 142 -5.80 5.57 2.10
N VAL A 143 -5.32 4.95 3.18
CA VAL A 143 -6.11 3.98 3.94
C VAL A 143 -6.58 4.60 5.24
N ALA A 144 -7.88 4.48 5.53
CA ALA A 144 -8.51 4.90 6.78
C ALA A 144 -9.42 3.79 7.32
N THR A 145 -9.97 4.02 8.51
CA THR A 145 -10.93 3.14 9.17
C THR A 145 -12.29 3.81 9.25
N ARG A 146 -13.35 3.16 8.81
CA ARG A 146 -14.74 3.64 9.03
C ARG A 146 -15.08 3.56 10.50
N LEU A 147 -15.51 4.68 11.08
CA LEU A 147 -15.83 4.73 12.51
C LEU A 147 -17.09 3.95 12.86
N ASP A 148 -18.04 3.84 11.94
CA ASP A 148 -19.35 3.20 12.17
C ASP A 148 -19.29 1.66 12.26
N ASN A 149 -18.30 1.03 11.62
CA ASN A 149 -18.26 -0.44 11.50
C ASN A 149 -16.85 -1.05 11.53
N GLY A 150 -15.79 -0.25 11.70
CA GLY A 150 -14.40 -0.69 11.77
C GLY A 150 -13.83 -1.22 10.45
N ARG A 151 -14.54 -1.10 9.33
CA ARG A 151 -14.03 -1.59 8.04
C ARG A 151 -12.97 -0.65 7.48
N LYS A 152 -12.01 -1.25 6.79
CA LYS A 152 -11.01 -0.54 6.00
C LYS A 152 -11.70 0.28 4.90
N ALA A 153 -11.25 1.52 4.73
CA ALA A 153 -11.63 2.39 3.61
C ALA A 153 -10.37 2.75 2.82
N GLU A 154 -10.45 2.65 1.50
CA GLU A 154 -9.37 2.92 0.56
C GLU A 154 -9.77 4.08 -0.34
N PHE A 155 -9.12 5.22 -0.17
CA PHE A 155 -9.37 6.41 -0.98
C PHE A 155 -8.42 6.43 -2.17
N ILE A 156 -8.94 6.08 -3.35
CA ILE A 156 -8.21 6.04 -4.63
C ILE A 156 -8.64 7.13 -5.60
N LYS A 157 -9.57 8.00 -5.19
CA LYS A 157 -10.10 9.13 -5.96
C LYS A 157 -10.59 10.26 -5.06
N GLY A 158 -10.80 11.42 -5.61
CA GLY A 158 -11.31 12.59 -4.93
C GLY A 158 -10.21 13.42 -4.27
N ASN A 159 -10.57 14.25 -3.28
CA ASN A 159 -9.65 15.18 -2.63
C ASN A 159 -8.61 14.45 -1.78
N ALA A 160 -7.35 14.54 -2.18
CA ALA A 160 -6.26 13.82 -1.52
C ALA A 160 -5.99 14.33 -0.10
N GLY A 161 -6.06 15.64 0.14
CA GLY A 161 -5.89 16.19 1.48
C GLY A 161 -6.97 15.71 2.45
N GLN A 162 -8.21 15.58 1.97
CA GLN A 162 -9.32 15.03 2.76
C GLN A 162 -9.12 13.55 3.07
N ALA A 163 -8.66 12.77 2.09
CA ALA A 163 -8.32 11.36 2.27
C ALA A 163 -7.16 11.15 3.26
N VAL A 164 -6.12 11.98 3.16
CA VAL A 164 -4.98 11.98 4.08
C VAL A 164 -5.42 12.36 5.49
N ARG A 165 -6.25 13.41 5.63
CA ARG A 165 -6.83 13.79 6.93
C ARG A 165 -7.58 12.60 7.55
N ALA A 166 -8.43 11.91 6.80
CA ALA A 166 -9.13 10.73 7.29
C ALA A 166 -8.16 9.64 7.75
N SER A 167 -7.13 9.37 6.93
CA SER A 167 -6.08 8.39 7.22
C SER A 167 -5.24 8.72 8.46
N CYS A 168 -5.10 10.01 8.81
CA CYS A 168 -4.32 10.51 9.94
C CYS A 168 -5.17 10.84 11.18
N SER A 169 -6.48 10.59 11.16
CA SER A 169 -7.38 10.96 12.26
C SER A 169 -7.27 9.97 13.43
N ILE A 170 -6.15 10.04 14.16
CA ILE A 170 -5.92 9.23 15.38
C ILE A 170 -7.03 9.54 16.40
N PRO A 171 -7.77 8.51 16.89
CA PRO A 171 -8.82 8.68 17.88
C PRO A 171 -8.34 9.45 19.12
N ASN A 172 -9.19 10.30 19.68
CA ASN A 172 -8.95 11.20 20.81
C ASN A 172 -7.89 12.32 20.55
N VAL A 173 -7.08 12.21 19.50
CA VAL A 173 -6.14 13.27 19.07
C VAL A 173 -6.81 14.15 18.02
N PHE A 174 -7.28 13.55 16.92
CA PHE A 174 -7.99 14.26 15.88
C PHE A 174 -9.49 14.04 15.96
N VAL A 175 -10.25 15.07 15.62
CA VAL A 175 -11.68 14.93 15.35
C VAL A 175 -11.85 14.00 14.12
N PRO A 176 -12.71 12.97 14.19
CA PRO A 176 -12.95 12.08 13.06
C PRO A 176 -13.29 12.86 11.77
N ALA A 177 -12.64 12.51 10.67
CA ALA A 177 -12.90 13.18 9.39
C ALA A 177 -14.22 12.71 8.78
N THR A 178 -15.07 13.63 8.35
CA THR A 178 -16.33 13.28 7.68
C THR A 178 -16.19 13.45 6.16
N ILE A 179 -16.45 12.38 5.41
CA ILE A 179 -16.43 12.36 3.93
C ILE A 179 -17.71 11.70 3.45
N GLY A 180 -18.50 12.42 2.66
CA GLY A 180 -19.78 11.90 2.14
C GLY A 180 -20.73 11.41 3.24
N GLY A 181 -20.79 12.10 4.38
CA GLY A 181 -21.63 11.74 5.53
C GLY A 181 -21.09 10.60 6.41
N THR A 182 -20.01 9.92 6.01
CA THR A 182 -19.36 8.86 6.79
C THR A 182 -18.19 9.42 7.58
N LYS A 183 -18.05 9.01 8.85
CA LYS A 183 -16.91 9.37 9.71
C LYS A 183 -15.79 8.34 9.59
N TYR A 184 -14.57 8.85 9.54
CA TYR A 184 -13.34 8.04 9.44
C TYR A 184 -12.35 8.42 10.51
N VAL A 185 -11.61 7.42 10.95
CA VAL A 185 -10.47 7.53 11.87
C VAL A 185 -9.23 6.89 11.24
N ASP A 186 -8.09 7.00 11.92
CA ASP A 186 -6.78 6.54 11.41
C ASP A 186 -6.82 5.11 10.87
N GLY A 187 -6.18 4.90 9.73
CA GLY A 187 -6.11 3.60 9.08
C GLY A 187 -5.26 2.58 9.83
N GLY A 188 -4.41 3.04 10.75
CA GLY A 188 -3.57 2.18 11.59
C GLY A 188 -4.33 1.20 12.45
N LEU A 189 -5.61 1.45 12.71
CA LEU A 189 -6.47 0.54 13.48
C LEU A 189 -6.76 -0.78 12.73
N VAL A 190 -6.73 -0.78 11.39
CA VAL A 190 -7.11 -1.96 10.58
C VAL A 190 -6.08 -2.37 9.54
N SER A 191 -5.26 -1.46 9.05
CA SER A 191 -4.23 -1.71 8.04
C SER A 191 -3.04 -0.76 8.25
N PRO A 192 -2.22 -1.02 9.27
CA PRO A 192 -1.10 -0.14 9.64
C PRO A 192 -0.06 0.02 8.53
N ILE A 193 0.14 -1.01 7.72
CA ILE A 193 1.07 -1.02 6.57
C ILE A 193 0.32 -1.61 5.38
N PRO A 194 -0.23 -0.81 4.44
CA PRO A 194 -1.28 -1.24 3.52
C PRO A 194 -0.77 -2.07 2.32
N VAL A 195 -0.14 -3.22 2.60
CA VAL A 195 0.39 -4.18 1.60
C VAL A 195 -0.74 -4.84 0.82
N LYS A 196 -1.82 -5.26 1.51
CA LYS A 196 -2.98 -5.88 0.87
C LYS A 196 -3.65 -4.92 -0.12
N THR A 197 -3.73 -3.64 0.23
CA THR A 197 -4.25 -2.58 -0.65
C THR A 197 -3.37 -2.44 -1.90
N ALA A 198 -2.04 -2.43 -1.75
CA ALA A 198 -1.12 -2.37 -2.88
C ALA A 198 -1.30 -3.56 -3.84
N LYS A 199 -1.48 -4.76 -3.31
CA LYS A 199 -1.77 -5.96 -4.10
C LYS A 199 -3.12 -5.88 -4.81
N ALA A 200 -4.17 -5.43 -4.11
CA ALA A 200 -5.50 -5.24 -4.70
C ALA A 200 -5.47 -4.22 -5.86
N MET A 201 -4.60 -3.21 -5.79
CA MET A 201 -4.35 -2.26 -6.88
C MET A 201 -3.55 -2.86 -8.05
N GLY A 202 -3.16 -4.13 -7.99
CA GLY A 202 -2.50 -4.86 -9.07
C GLY A 202 -0.98 -4.77 -9.06
N ALA A 203 -0.36 -4.65 -7.88
CA ALA A 203 1.08 -4.76 -7.74
C ALA A 203 1.54 -6.22 -7.96
N ASP A 204 2.62 -6.40 -8.71
CA ASP A 204 3.33 -7.67 -8.81
C ASP A 204 4.29 -7.87 -7.65
N LEU A 205 4.97 -6.79 -7.28
CA LEU A 205 5.96 -6.75 -6.21
C LEU A 205 5.62 -5.62 -5.25
N VAL A 206 5.60 -5.91 -3.95
CA VAL A 206 5.32 -4.93 -2.91
C VAL A 206 6.51 -4.78 -1.98
N ILE A 207 7.03 -3.56 -1.89
CA ILE A 207 8.02 -3.13 -0.91
C ILE A 207 7.25 -2.48 0.24
N ALA A 208 7.27 -3.08 1.42
CA ALA A 208 6.66 -2.51 2.61
C ALA A 208 7.69 -1.69 3.39
N VAL A 209 7.29 -0.53 3.90
CA VAL A 209 8.13 0.29 4.79
C VAL A 209 7.45 0.33 6.16
N ASP A 210 8.05 -0.39 7.10
CA ASP A 210 7.57 -0.52 8.48
C ASP A 210 8.31 0.45 9.39
N ILE A 211 7.62 1.49 9.83
CA ILE A 211 8.10 2.48 10.81
C ILE A 211 7.37 2.34 12.15
N SER A 212 6.62 1.26 12.34
CA SER A 212 5.88 1.02 13.58
C SER A 212 6.84 0.86 14.76
N ALA A 213 6.45 1.38 15.91
CA ALA A 213 7.13 1.08 17.15
C ALA A 213 6.76 -0.35 17.59
N ARG A 214 7.72 -1.04 18.18
CA ARG A 214 7.43 -2.27 18.91
C ARG A 214 7.06 -1.89 20.35
N PRO A 215 6.16 -2.66 21.00
CA PRO A 215 5.88 -2.44 22.39
C PRO A 215 7.17 -2.41 23.21
N VAL A 216 7.39 -1.36 23.99
CA VAL A 216 8.51 -1.26 24.91
C VAL A 216 8.04 -1.72 26.28
N GLY A 217 8.88 -2.53 26.96
CA GLY A 217 8.58 -2.98 28.32
C GLY A 217 8.46 -1.83 29.33
N ASP A 218 8.67 -2.06 30.60
CA ASP A 218 8.36 -1.27 31.80
C ASP A 218 8.92 0.17 31.86
N LYS A 219 8.78 0.97 30.82
CA LYS A 219 9.07 2.41 30.87
C LYS A 219 7.81 3.17 31.32
N PRO A 220 7.94 4.10 32.26
CA PRO A 220 6.81 4.97 32.62
C PRO A 220 6.37 5.76 31.38
N LEU A 221 5.10 5.62 31.00
CA LEU A 221 4.51 6.27 29.85
C LEU A 221 3.62 7.43 30.35
N ASN A 222 3.77 8.60 29.74
CA ASN A 222 2.74 9.64 29.87
C ASN A 222 1.50 9.23 29.04
N MET A 223 0.44 10.00 29.14
CA MET A 223 -0.83 9.73 28.43
C MET A 223 -0.65 9.49 26.94
N TRP A 224 0.22 10.25 26.27
CA TRP A 224 0.50 10.11 24.84
C TRP A 224 1.29 8.84 24.53
N GLY A 225 2.29 8.53 25.36
CA GLY A 225 3.05 7.28 25.27
C GLY A 225 2.18 6.04 25.48
N LEU A 226 1.23 6.11 26.42
CA LEU A 226 0.27 5.02 26.66
C LEU A 226 -0.66 4.83 25.44
N LEU A 227 -1.16 5.92 24.86
CA LEU A 227 -1.97 5.85 23.64
C LEU A 227 -1.19 5.22 22.47
N ASP A 228 0.04 5.68 22.22
CA ASP A 228 0.93 5.12 21.19
C ASP A 228 1.21 3.62 21.43
N GLN A 229 1.52 3.25 22.66
CA GLN A 229 1.73 1.87 23.07
C GLN A 229 0.48 1.00 22.84
N THR A 230 -0.70 1.51 23.19
CA THR A 230 -1.97 0.80 22.98
C THR A 230 -2.23 0.55 21.51
N ILE A 231 -2.04 1.56 20.66
CA ILE A 231 -2.19 1.44 19.20
C ILE A 231 -1.18 0.42 18.65
N ASN A 232 0.07 0.45 19.11
CA ASN A 232 1.10 -0.48 18.67
C ASN A 232 0.79 -1.92 19.08
N ILE A 233 0.27 -2.15 20.29
CA ILE A 233 -0.14 -3.50 20.75
C ILE A 233 -1.31 -4.01 19.90
N MET A 234 -2.36 -3.21 19.76
CA MET A 234 -3.57 -3.59 18.99
C MET A 234 -3.24 -3.82 17.51
N GLY A 235 -2.35 -3.03 16.94
CA GLY A 235 -1.94 -3.14 15.53
C GLY A 235 -1.00 -4.31 15.21
N GLN A 236 -0.40 -4.95 16.22
CA GLN A 236 0.69 -5.92 16.02
C GLN A 236 0.29 -7.10 15.14
N GLN A 237 -0.91 -7.65 15.34
CA GLN A 237 -1.41 -8.77 14.52
C GLN A 237 -1.60 -8.33 13.06
N SER A 238 -2.24 -7.18 12.85
CA SER A 238 -2.46 -6.63 11.50
C SER A 238 -1.13 -6.30 10.80
N ILE A 239 -0.14 -5.75 11.53
CA ILE A 239 1.21 -5.50 11.00
C ILE A 239 1.84 -6.81 10.49
N ASN A 240 1.85 -7.85 11.32
CA ASN A 240 2.46 -9.15 10.97
C ASN A 240 1.76 -9.77 9.76
N GLU A 241 0.43 -9.70 9.69
CA GLU A 241 -0.35 -10.22 8.58
C GLU A 241 -0.10 -9.44 7.28
N GLU A 242 0.00 -8.12 7.31
CA GLU A 242 0.33 -7.29 6.16
C GLU A 242 1.78 -7.55 5.70
N LEU A 243 2.74 -7.55 6.62
CA LEU A 243 4.16 -7.76 6.31
C LEU A 243 4.44 -9.15 5.73
N SER A 244 3.72 -10.19 6.17
CA SER A 244 3.84 -11.55 5.62
C SER A 244 3.51 -11.62 4.13
N GLN A 245 2.78 -10.66 3.61
CA GLN A 245 2.40 -10.56 2.21
C GLN A 245 3.31 -9.65 1.38
N ALA A 246 4.23 -8.92 2.01
CA ALA A 246 5.19 -8.10 1.29
C ALA A 246 6.31 -8.97 0.68
N ASN A 247 6.84 -8.55 -0.47
CA ASN A 247 7.98 -9.23 -1.07
C ASN A 247 9.30 -8.81 -0.40
N ILE A 248 9.40 -7.54 0.01
CA ILE A 248 10.53 -6.97 0.76
C ILE A 248 9.97 -6.07 1.87
N VAL A 249 10.59 -6.15 3.04
CA VAL A 249 10.31 -5.23 4.16
C VAL A 249 11.55 -4.39 4.45
N ILE A 250 11.37 -3.07 4.46
CA ILE A 250 12.36 -2.07 4.88
C ILE A 250 11.92 -1.57 6.25
N GLN A 251 12.80 -1.69 7.26
CA GLN A 251 12.54 -1.27 8.63
C GLN A 251 13.57 -0.22 9.08
N PRO A 252 13.27 1.08 8.91
CA PRO A 252 14.08 2.15 9.50
C PRO A 252 14.12 2.04 11.03
N LYS A 253 15.27 2.30 11.64
CA LYS A 253 15.45 2.27 13.09
C LYS A 253 14.95 3.54 13.77
N VAL A 254 13.65 3.79 13.69
CA VAL A 254 12.99 5.02 14.20
C VAL A 254 12.13 4.79 15.45
N GLY A 255 12.10 3.59 16.00
CA GLY A 255 11.25 3.23 17.16
C GLY A 255 11.52 4.06 18.43
N HIS A 256 12.72 4.64 18.56
CA HIS A 256 13.12 5.50 19.66
C HIS A 256 12.67 6.96 19.52
N LEU A 257 12.20 7.36 18.32
CA LEU A 257 11.75 8.72 18.04
C LEU A 257 10.30 8.91 18.48
N GLY A 258 9.98 10.09 18.98
CA GLY A 258 8.62 10.44 19.40
C GLY A 258 7.65 10.49 18.22
N THR A 259 6.47 9.90 18.37
CA THR A 259 5.44 9.87 17.32
C THR A 259 4.93 11.27 16.93
N LEU A 260 5.04 12.26 17.84
CA LEU A 260 4.60 13.63 17.60
C LEU A 260 5.78 14.62 17.45
N ASP A 261 7.01 14.15 17.47
CA ASP A 261 8.22 15.00 17.44
C ASP A 261 8.67 15.28 15.99
N LEU A 262 8.27 16.43 15.45
CA LEU A 262 8.68 16.86 14.12
C LEU A 262 10.16 17.31 14.05
N THR A 263 10.82 17.55 15.20
CA THR A 263 12.22 18.01 15.20
C THR A 263 13.20 16.93 14.78
N ALA A 264 12.83 15.66 14.92
CA ALA A 264 13.62 14.50 14.53
C ALA A 264 13.56 14.16 13.01
N SER A 265 13.02 15.06 12.18
CA SER A 265 12.81 14.82 10.74
C SER A 265 14.09 14.42 10.00
N ASN A 266 15.22 15.13 10.22
CA ASN A 266 16.51 14.78 9.60
C ASN A 266 16.99 13.38 10.00
N GLN A 267 16.90 13.05 11.29
CA GLN A 267 17.30 11.74 11.78
C GLN A 267 16.42 10.63 11.20
N SER A 268 15.10 10.84 11.15
CA SER A 268 14.16 9.90 10.52
C SER A 268 14.52 9.65 9.05
N ILE A 269 14.75 10.70 8.26
CA ILE A 269 15.12 10.58 6.85
C ILE A 269 16.40 9.75 6.71
N LEU A 270 17.44 10.04 7.50
CA LEU A 270 18.71 9.32 7.47
C LEU A 270 18.54 7.83 7.81
N GLU A 271 17.74 7.50 8.82
CA GLU A 271 17.44 6.10 9.15
C GLU A 271 16.66 5.39 8.02
N GLY A 272 15.80 6.11 7.30
CA GLY A 272 15.16 5.62 6.09
C GLY A 272 16.15 5.30 4.98
N GLU A 273 17.11 6.20 4.72
CA GLU A 273 18.18 5.99 3.74
C GLU A 273 19.03 4.76 4.07
N LYS A 274 19.49 4.65 5.32
CA LYS A 274 20.30 3.51 5.78
C LYS A 274 19.53 2.18 5.63
N ALA A 275 18.27 2.15 6.05
CA ALA A 275 17.47 0.92 5.97
C ALA A 275 17.21 0.47 4.53
N ALA A 276 16.95 1.42 3.61
CA ALA A 276 16.77 1.13 2.20
C ALA A 276 18.06 0.64 1.54
N GLN A 277 19.19 1.28 1.84
CA GLN A 277 20.51 0.90 1.31
C GLN A 277 20.88 -0.55 1.66
N LEU A 278 20.52 -1.01 2.86
CA LEU A 278 20.72 -2.41 3.28
C LEU A 278 19.88 -3.41 2.46
N LYS A 279 18.77 -2.96 1.87
CA LYS A 279 17.84 -3.82 1.13
C LYS A 279 17.98 -3.71 -0.40
N ILE A 280 18.73 -2.74 -0.90
CA ILE A 280 18.74 -2.43 -2.34
C ILE A 280 19.13 -3.63 -3.21
N ARG A 281 20.17 -4.38 -2.85
CA ARG A 281 20.61 -5.57 -3.59
C ARG A 281 19.52 -6.65 -3.64
N ALA A 282 18.79 -6.84 -2.54
CA ALA A 282 17.68 -7.81 -2.47
C ALA A 282 16.51 -7.35 -3.36
N ILE A 283 16.23 -6.04 -3.42
CA ILE A 283 15.18 -5.47 -4.27
C ILE A 283 15.56 -5.63 -5.75
N GLU A 284 16.78 -5.30 -6.14
CA GLU A 284 17.28 -5.45 -7.51
C GLU A 284 17.25 -6.91 -7.97
N LYS A 285 17.67 -7.83 -7.09
CA LYS A 285 17.58 -9.27 -7.35
C LYS A 285 16.12 -9.70 -7.55
N MET A 286 15.22 -9.31 -6.67
CA MET A 286 13.79 -9.64 -6.78
C MET A 286 13.19 -9.15 -8.10
N ILE A 287 13.51 -7.93 -8.54
CA ILE A 287 13.08 -7.38 -9.83
C ILE A 287 13.64 -8.21 -10.99
N THR A 288 14.91 -8.58 -10.93
CA THR A 288 15.57 -9.42 -11.95
C THR A 288 14.95 -10.81 -12.01
N ASP A 289 14.70 -11.44 -10.87
CA ASP A 289 14.07 -12.77 -10.79
C ASP A 289 12.65 -12.73 -11.36
N PHE A 290 11.88 -11.67 -11.08
CA PHE A 290 10.56 -11.48 -11.69
C PHE A 290 10.64 -11.40 -13.22
N LYS A 291 11.58 -10.64 -13.79
CA LYS A 291 11.76 -10.52 -15.23
C LYS A 291 12.09 -11.85 -15.90
N ARG A 292 12.83 -12.72 -15.20
CA ARG A 292 13.20 -14.06 -15.69
C ARG A 292 12.03 -15.05 -15.62
N SER A 293 11.24 -14.99 -14.58
CA SER A 293 10.14 -15.93 -14.32
C SER A 293 8.93 -15.26 -13.68
N PRO A 294 8.15 -14.45 -14.41
CA PRO A 294 6.98 -13.75 -13.86
C PRO A 294 5.93 -14.70 -13.27
N ALA A 295 5.83 -15.93 -13.79
CA ALA A 295 4.88 -16.94 -13.31
C ALA A 295 5.17 -17.43 -11.87
N ALA A 296 6.42 -17.32 -11.40
CA ALA A 296 6.80 -17.68 -10.04
C ALA A 296 6.24 -16.69 -8.98
N PHE A 297 5.92 -15.48 -9.41
CA PHE A 297 5.32 -14.44 -8.57
C PHE A 297 3.81 -14.42 -8.83
N LYS A 298 3.05 -15.26 -8.12
CA LYS A 298 1.59 -15.31 -8.27
C LYS A 298 0.99 -13.91 -8.01
N PRO A 299 0.24 -13.33 -8.95
CA PRO A 299 -0.50 -12.11 -8.66
C PRO A 299 -1.54 -12.40 -7.59
N ALA A 300 -1.75 -11.45 -6.67
CA ALA A 300 -2.87 -11.53 -5.76
C ALA A 300 -4.18 -11.58 -6.55
N PRO A 301 -5.20 -12.34 -6.10
CA PRO A 301 -6.50 -12.34 -6.76
C PRO A 301 -7.01 -10.90 -6.84
N LYS A 302 -7.43 -10.49 -8.04
CA LYS A 302 -8.04 -9.17 -8.25
C LYS A 302 -9.28 -9.10 -7.35
N ALA A 303 -9.23 -8.27 -6.31
CA ALA A 303 -10.43 -7.95 -5.55
C ALA A 303 -11.40 -7.27 -6.54
N LYS A 304 -12.63 -7.77 -6.58
CA LYS A 304 -13.72 -7.05 -7.28
C LYS A 304 -13.93 -5.76 -6.49
N ILE A 305 -13.53 -4.64 -7.04
CA ILE A 305 -13.78 -3.27 -6.56
C ILE A 305 -15.21 -2.88 -6.96
#